data_40e8d5ec502723fe1a2807152b50220d
#
_entry.id   40e8d5ec502723fe1a2807152b50220d
#
_cell.length_a   1.000
_cell.length_b   1.000
_cell.length_c   1.000
_cell.angle_alpha   90.00
_cell.angle_beta   90.00
_cell.angle_gamma   90.00
#
_symmetry.space_group_name_H-M   'P 1'
#
loop_
_entity.id
_entity.type
_entity.pdbx_description
1 polymer ?
#
loop_
_entity_poly.entity_id
_entity_poly.type
_entity_poly.pdbx_seq_one_letter_code
_entity_poly.pdbx_strand_id
1 'polypeptide(L)'
;MRVRFAIATLALALTTGCATGLNSVQKAELDHYEARGMAVQEKNPGLGAGLGLLPGGGSFYGREYGFGVVNLLLWPLSIFWDPVSGYEASRSINYQATRTHIERQRKKALDELDAKLAGNEIDLKEYTLQRRQVEERYTAY
;
A
#
# COMPACT_ATOMS: atom_id res chain seq x y z
N MET A 1 27.41 28.80 12.40
CA MET A 1 27.27 28.16 11.08
C MET A 1 26.91 26.66 11.16
N ARG A 2 27.58 25.84 11.96
CA ARG A 2 27.37 24.39 12.07
C ARG A 2 25.95 23.96 12.47
N VAL A 3 25.27 24.69 13.37
CA VAL A 3 23.91 24.37 13.84
C VAL A 3 22.87 24.64 12.73
N ARG A 4 23.04 25.65 11.89
CA ARG A 4 22.16 25.96 10.76
C ARG A 4 22.24 24.91 9.65
N PHE A 5 23.42 24.34 9.42
CA PHE A 5 23.60 23.22 8.49
C PHE A 5 22.99 21.91 9.03
N ALA A 6 23.11 21.65 10.34
CA ALA A 6 22.51 20.48 10.96
C ALA A 6 20.97 20.51 10.93
N ILE A 7 20.37 21.69 11.13
CA ILE A 7 18.91 21.87 11.02
C ILE A 7 18.45 21.73 9.56
N ALA A 8 19.20 22.25 8.59
CA ALA A 8 18.87 22.12 7.18
C ALA A 8 18.98 20.67 6.67
N THR A 9 20.01 19.91 7.12
CA THR A 9 20.14 18.48 6.78
C THR A 9 19.08 17.62 7.46
N LEU A 10 18.69 17.95 8.69
CA LEU A 10 17.60 17.25 9.38
C LEU A 10 16.24 17.52 8.70
N ALA A 11 15.99 18.76 8.27
CA ALA A 11 14.78 19.11 7.53
C ALA A 11 14.72 18.38 6.16
N LEU A 12 15.85 18.28 5.45
CA LEU A 12 15.91 17.54 4.16
C LEU A 12 15.71 16.03 4.35
N ALA A 13 16.21 15.45 5.45
CA ALA A 13 16.02 14.03 5.75
C ALA A 13 14.56 13.69 6.12
N LEU A 14 13.81 14.64 6.65
CA LEU A 14 12.38 14.49 6.97
C LEU A 14 11.49 14.56 5.73
N THR A 15 11.96 15.16 4.63
CA THR A 15 11.18 15.27 3.39
C THR A 15 11.27 14.04 2.47
N THR A 16 12.16 13.10 2.75
CA THR A 16 12.29 11.85 1.98
C THR A 16 11.40 10.71 2.47
N GLY A 17 10.61 10.91 3.52
CA GLY A 17 9.62 9.95 4.00
C GLY A 17 8.30 10.09 3.24
N CYS A 18 8.16 9.35 2.19
CA CYS A 18 6.96 8.75 1.58
C CYS A 18 5.59 9.44 1.73
N ALA A 19 5.48 10.75 1.54
CA ALA A 19 4.20 11.39 1.21
C ALA A 19 3.87 11.26 -0.29
N THR A 20 4.60 10.43 -1.01
CA THR A 20 4.29 10.10 -2.40
C THR A 20 3.21 9.03 -2.40
N GLY A 21 1.98 9.44 -2.67
CA GLY A 21 0.88 8.53 -2.95
C GLY A 21 1.25 7.51 -4.04
N LEU A 22 0.38 6.53 -4.28
CA LEU A 22 0.60 5.52 -5.31
C LEU A 22 0.86 6.18 -6.67
N ASN A 23 1.82 5.65 -7.42
CA ASN A 23 2.00 6.02 -8.81
C ASN A 23 0.86 5.46 -9.68
N SER A 24 0.79 5.86 -10.95
CA SER A 24 -0.30 5.48 -11.85
C SER A 24 -0.42 3.97 -12.04
N VAL A 25 0.69 3.25 -12.10
CA VAL A 25 0.70 1.78 -12.24
C VAL A 25 0.16 1.13 -10.98
N GLN A 26 0.62 1.55 -9.80
CA GLN A 26 0.16 1.03 -8.52
C GLN A 26 -1.34 1.32 -8.28
N LYS A 27 -1.83 2.50 -8.71
CA LYS A 27 -3.26 2.83 -8.65
C LYS A 27 -4.07 1.88 -9.52
N ALA A 28 -3.66 1.68 -10.77
CA ALA A 28 -4.33 0.77 -11.71
C ALA A 28 -4.31 -0.68 -11.21
N GLU A 29 -3.20 -1.13 -10.62
CA GLU A 29 -3.07 -2.46 -10.03
C GLU A 29 -4.02 -2.63 -8.83
N LEU A 30 -4.07 -1.65 -7.92
CA LEU A 30 -5.00 -1.68 -6.79
C LEU A 30 -6.45 -1.70 -7.26
N ASP A 31 -6.81 -0.81 -8.18
CA ASP A 31 -8.17 -0.71 -8.73
C ASP A 31 -8.58 -2.03 -9.43
N HIS A 32 -7.63 -2.71 -10.10
CA HIS A 32 -7.87 -4.03 -10.68
C HIS A 32 -8.19 -5.09 -9.62
N TYR A 33 -7.44 -5.13 -8.52
CA TYR A 33 -7.72 -6.06 -7.42
C TYR A 33 -9.01 -5.71 -6.67
N GLU A 34 -9.32 -4.41 -6.52
CA GLU A 34 -10.59 -3.95 -5.95
C GLU A 34 -11.78 -4.42 -6.81
N ALA A 35 -11.72 -4.25 -8.13
CA ALA A 35 -12.76 -4.68 -9.05
C ALA A 35 -12.99 -6.21 -9.03
N ARG A 36 -11.98 -7.00 -8.70
CA ARG A 36 -12.06 -8.46 -8.56
C ARG A 36 -12.43 -8.93 -7.15
N GLY A 37 -12.60 -8.02 -6.20
CA GLY A 37 -12.86 -8.35 -4.80
C GLY A 37 -11.69 -9.02 -4.09
N MET A 38 -10.46 -8.84 -4.61
CA MET A 38 -9.23 -9.43 -4.08
C MET A 38 -8.42 -8.45 -3.24
N ALA A 39 -8.82 -7.18 -3.23
CA ALA A 39 -8.13 -6.15 -2.47
C ALA A 39 -8.37 -6.28 -0.97
N VAL A 40 -7.34 -5.96 -0.18
CA VAL A 40 -7.39 -5.88 1.28
C VAL A 40 -7.55 -4.42 1.69
N GLN A 41 -8.63 -4.12 2.37
CA GLN A 41 -8.86 -2.79 2.95
C GLN A 41 -8.40 -2.76 4.40
N GLU A 42 -7.14 -2.40 4.63
CA GLU A 42 -6.58 -2.22 5.98
C GLU A 42 -6.93 -0.84 6.56
N LYS A 43 -7.01 0.17 5.71
CA LYS A 43 -7.38 1.56 6.06
C LYS A 43 -8.52 2.05 5.20
N ASN A 44 -9.34 2.94 5.76
CA ASN A 44 -10.39 3.60 5.01
C ASN A 44 -9.87 4.95 4.49
N PRO A 45 -9.73 5.14 3.15
CA PRO A 45 -9.20 6.38 2.60
C PRO A 45 -10.08 7.60 2.91
N GLY A 46 -11.41 7.43 2.90
CA GLY A 46 -12.33 8.50 3.26
C GLY A 46 -12.19 8.95 4.72
N LEU A 47 -11.98 8.00 5.63
CA LEU A 47 -11.69 8.30 7.03
C LEU A 47 -10.33 8.99 7.17
N GLY A 48 -9.32 8.56 6.42
CA GLY A 48 -8.00 9.22 6.38
C GLY A 48 -8.11 10.69 5.96
N ALA A 49 -8.88 10.96 4.91
CA ALA A 49 -9.17 12.32 4.47
C ALA A 49 -9.95 13.13 5.53
N GLY A 50 -10.99 12.55 6.11
CA GLY A 50 -11.79 13.21 7.14
C GLY A 50 -10.98 13.58 8.39
N LEU A 51 -10.10 12.68 8.85
CA LEU A 51 -9.21 12.94 9.98
C LEU A 51 -8.17 14.01 9.66
N GLY A 52 -7.82 14.24 8.40
CA GLY A 52 -6.93 15.32 7.98
C GLY A 52 -7.45 16.73 8.25
N LEU A 53 -8.74 16.88 8.58
CA LEU A 53 -9.30 18.13 9.07
C LEU A 53 -8.91 18.42 10.53
N LEU A 54 -8.44 17.42 11.26
CA LEU A 54 -7.93 17.55 12.62
C LEU A 54 -6.40 17.75 12.59
N PRO A 55 -5.81 18.39 13.62
CA PRO A 55 -4.37 18.65 13.67
C PRO A 55 -3.51 17.39 13.47
N GLY A 56 -2.94 17.22 12.26
CA GLY A 56 -2.12 16.07 11.91
C GLY A 56 -2.86 14.73 11.79
N GLY A 57 -4.19 14.74 11.91
CA GLY A 57 -5.00 13.52 12.02
C GLY A 57 -4.92 12.61 10.80
N GLY A 58 -4.85 13.17 9.59
CA GLY A 58 -4.69 12.40 8.35
C GLY A 58 -3.36 11.67 8.32
N SER A 59 -2.28 12.38 8.61
CA SER A 59 -0.92 11.81 8.65
C SER A 59 -0.74 10.76 9.75
N PHE A 60 -1.25 11.00 10.95
CA PHE A 60 -1.22 9.99 12.03
C PHE A 60 -2.00 8.74 11.66
N TYR A 61 -3.18 8.90 11.06
CA TYR A 61 -3.97 7.76 10.58
C TYR A 61 -3.22 6.98 9.48
N GLY A 62 -2.53 7.67 8.59
CA GLY A 62 -1.68 7.11 7.54
C GLY A 62 -0.37 6.50 8.04
N ARG A 63 -0.11 6.48 9.35
CA ARG A 63 1.17 6.03 9.96
C ARG A 63 2.38 6.90 9.61
N GLU A 64 2.14 8.11 9.15
CA GLU A 64 3.19 9.09 8.83
C GLU A 64 3.45 9.99 10.05
N TYR A 65 3.97 9.40 11.11
CA TYR A 65 4.10 10.06 12.41
C TYR A 65 4.92 11.35 12.37
N GLY A 66 5.98 11.40 11.57
CA GLY A 66 6.82 12.59 11.40
C GLY A 66 6.03 13.77 10.79
N PHE A 67 5.28 13.49 9.71
CA PHE A 67 4.39 14.47 9.11
C PHE A 67 3.21 14.84 10.02
N GLY A 68 2.69 13.87 10.77
CA GLY A 68 1.63 14.11 11.75
C GLY A 68 2.05 15.15 12.79
N VAL A 69 3.27 15.09 13.30
CA VAL A 69 3.80 16.09 14.23
C VAL A 69 3.98 17.45 13.55
N VAL A 70 4.50 17.50 12.32
CA VAL A 70 4.63 18.74 11.56
C VAL A 70 3.25 19.37 11.30
N ASN A 71 2.27 18.58 10.87
CA ASN A 71 0.93 19.03 10.59
C ASN A 71 0.19 19.49 11.86
N LEU A 72 0.45 18.85 12.99
CA LEU A 72 -0.04 19.29 14.29
C LEU A 72 0.48 20.69 14.66
N LEU A 73 1.77 20.93 14.44
CA LEU A 73 2.40 22.23 14.76
C LEU A 73 1.99 23.34 13.78
N LEU A 74 1.69 22.99 12.53
CA LEU A 74 1.28 23.93 11.48
C LEU A 74 -0.25 24.09 11.39
N TRP A 75 -1.02 23.50 12.31
CA TRP A 75 -2.46 23.69 12.33
C TRP A 75 -2.83 25.16 12.62
N PRO A 76 -3.79 25.81 11.93
CA PRO A 76 -4.77 25.20 10.99
C PRO A 76 -4.33 25.13 9.51
N LEU A 77 -3.13 25.53 9.15
CA LEU A 77 -2.67 25.52 7.76
C LEU A 77 -2.64 24.12 7.15
N SER A 78 -2.34 23.09 7.95
CA SER A 78 -2.30 21.71 7.49
C SER A 78 -3.62 21.16 6.92
N ILE A 79 -4.75 21.81 7.22
CA ILE A 79 -6.07 21.45 6.66
C ILE A 79 -6.08 21.47 5.13
N PHE A 80 -5.22 22.26 4.49
CA PHE A 80 -5.18 22.37 3.03
C PHE A 80 -4.54 21.14 2.34
N TRP A 81 -3.73 20.35 3.05
CA TRP A 81 -3.01 19.20 2.47
C TRP A 81 -3.13 17.90 3.25
N ASP A 82 -3.33 17.93 4.57
CA ASP A 82 -3.38 16.74 5.41
C ASP A 82 -4.53 15.77 5.06
N PRO A 83 -5.74 16.24 4.61
CA PRO A 83 -6.77 15.36 4.08
C PRO A 83 -6.31 14.55 2.86
N VAL A 84 -5.58 15.17 1.95
CA VAL A 84 -5.04 14.49 0.77
C VAL A 84 -3.96 13.50 1.18
N SER A 85 -3.07 13.90 2.09
CA SER A 85 -2.03 13.02 2.65
C SER A 85 -2.64 11.80 3.32
N GLY A 86 -3.65 11.96 4.17
CA GLY A 86 -4.35 10.86 4.85
C GLY A 86 -5.07 9.92 3.90
N TYR A 87 -5.66 10.45 2.82
CA TYR A 87 -6.28 9.65 1.76
C TYR A 87 -5.24 8.80 1.01
N GLU A 88 -4.19 9.44 0.50
CA GLU A 88 -3.16 8.76 -0.30
C GLU A 88 -2.35 7.76 0.54
N ALA A 89 -2.02 8.10 1.79
CA ALA A 89 -1.37 7.17 2.72
C ALA A 89 -2.23 5.93 2.99
N SER A 90 -3.54 6.09 3.17
CA SER A 90 -4.47 4.98 3.35
C SER A 90 -4.51 4.07 2.12
N ARG A 91 -4.54 4.63 0.90
CA ARG A 91 -4.46 3.84 -0.34
C ARG A 91 -3.14 3.12 -0.48
N SER A 92 -2.03 3.75 -0.11
CA SER A 92 -0.70 3.12 -0.12
C SER A 92 -0.64 1.92 0.82
N ILE A 93 -1.20 2.04 2.02
CA ILE A 93 -1.28 0.93 2.99
C ILE A 93 -2.13 -0.21 2.41
N ASN A 94 -3.30 0.08 1.87
CA ASN A 94 -4.18 -0.91 1.25
C ASN A 94 -3.49 -1.62 0.06
N TYR A 95 -2.75 -0.89 -0.77
CA TYR A 95 -1.97 -1.46 -1.85
C TYR A 95 -0.91 -2.45 -1.35
N GLN A 96 -0.12 -2.10 -0.34
CA GLN A 96 0.88 -2.98 0.23
C GLN A 96 0.25 -4.23 0.87
N ALA A 97 -0.84 -4.05 1.62
CA ALA A 97 -1.59 -5.15 2.22
C ALA A 97 -2.15 -6.09 1.14
N THR A 98 -2.73 -5.53 0.07
CA THR A 98 -3.25 -6.28 -1.07
C THR A 98 -2.15 -7.07 -1.77
N ARG A 99 -1.04 -6.45 -2.14
CA ARG A 99 0.10 -7.15 -2.76
C ARG A 99 0.58 -8.32 -1.91
N THR A 100 0.81 -8.07 -0.64
CA THR A 100 1.26 -9.13 0.28
C THR A 100 0.24 -10.27 0.37
N HIS A 101 -1.05 -9.96 0.39
CA HIS A 101 -2.11 -10.96 0.41
C HIS A 101 -2.12 -11.79 -0.90
N ILE A 102 -2.09 -11.13 -2.05
CA ILE A 102 -2.07 -11.76 -3.38
C ILE A 102 -0.86 -12.67 -3.55
N GLU A 103 0.33 -12.22 -3.17
CA GLU A 103 1.55 -13.01 -3.25
C GLU A 103 1.46 -14.28 -2.38
N ARG A 104 0.92 -14.17 -1.15
CA ARG A 104 0.71 -15.33 -0.28
C ARG A 104 -0.30 -16.32 -0.86
N GLN A 105 -1.42 -15.83 -1.41
CA GLN A 105 -2.43 -16.69 -2.02
C GLN A 105 -1.90 -17.39 -3.26
N ARG A 106 -1.17 -16.66 -4.12
CA ARG A 106 -0.49 -17.23 -5.30
C ARG A 106 0.48 -18.34 -4.90
N LYS A 107 1.35 -18.05 -3.92
CA LYS A 107 2.33 -19.02 -3.44
C LYS A 107 1.63 -20.27 -2.91
N LYS A 108 0.62 -20.11 -2.07
CA LYS A 108 -0.14 -21.24 -1.51
C LYS A 108 -0.76 -22.10 -2.62
N ALA A 109 -1.38 -21.48 -3.63
CA ALA A 109 -1.97 -22.20 -4.76
C ALA A 109 -0.93 -22.97 -5.60
N LEU A 110 0.27 -22.40 -5.78
CA LEU A 110 1.36 -23.06 -6.47
C LEU A 110 1.93 -24.23 -5.65
N ASP A 111 2.15 -24.02 -4.36
CA ASP A 111 2.62 -25.08 -3.44
C ASP A 111 1.64 -26.27 -3.39
N GLU A 112 0.33 -26.03 -3.44
CA GLU A 112 -0.71 -27.05 -3.53
C GLU A 112 -0.65 -27.84 -4.86
N LEU A 113 -0.37 -27.16 -5.98
CA LEU A 113 -0.19 -27.82 -7.27
C LEU A 113 1.07 -28.67 -7.31
N ASP A 114 2.18 -28.15 -6.75
CA ASP A 114 3.43 -28.88 -6.66
C ASP A 114 3.27 -30.17 -5.83
N ALA A 115 2.52 -30.09 -4.72
CA ALA A 115 2.21 -31.26 -3.88
C ALA A 115 1.38 -32.31 -4.64
N LYS A 116 0.36 -31.89 -5.42
CA LYS A 116 -0.45 -32.80 -6.24
C LYS A 116 0.38 -33.51 -7.32
N LEU A 117 1.27 -32.77 -7.98
CA LEU A 117 2.18 -33.35 -8.97
C LEU A 117 3.13 -34.39 -8.31
N ALA A 118 3.73 -34.01 -7.18
CA ALA A 118 4.62 -34.91 -6.42
C ALA A 118 3.90 -36.17 -5.90
N GLY A 119 2.61 -36.04 -5.56
CA GLY A 119 1.74 -37.16 -5.15
C GLY A 119 1.20 -38.00 -6.32
N ASN A 120 1.55 -37.67 -7.58
CA ASN A 120 0.97 -38.27 -8.81
C ASN A 120 -0.57 -38.16 -8.88
N GLU A 121 -1.16 -37.16 -8.25
CA GLU A 121 -2.60 -36.88 -8.32
C GLU A 121 -2.98 -36.21 -9.66
N ILE A 122 -2.05 -35.47 -10.24
CA ILE A 122 -2.19 -34.80 -11.55
C ILE A 122 -0.98 -35.13 -12.44
N ASP A 123 -1.17 -35.12 -13.75
CA ASP A 123 -0.08 -35.27 -14.70
C ASP A 123 0.60 -33.94 -15.02
N LEU A 124 1.74 -33.97 -15.72
CA LEU A 124 2.51 -32.78 -16.07
C LEU A 124 1.73 -31.81 -16.99
N LYS A 125 0.83 -32.32 -17.84
CA LYS A 125 0.01 -31.51 -18.73
C LYS A 125 -1.03 -30.74 -17.93
N GLU A 126 -1.71 -31.41 -17.02
CA GLU A 126 -2.71 -30.82 -16.15
C GLU A 126 -2.05 -29.82 -15.18
N TYR A 127 -0.91 -30.16 -14.58
CA TYR A 127 -0.13 -29.24 -13.78
C TYR A 127 0.21 -27.94 -14.53
N THR A 128 0.70 -28.06 -15.79
CA THR A 128 1.07 -26.88 -16.59
C THR A 128 -0.13 -25.99 -16.88
N LEU A 129 -1.29 -26.57 -17.15
CA LEU A 129 -2.53 -25.81 -17.39
C LEU A 129 -3.01 -25.12 -16.11
N GLN A 130 -3.08 -25.85 -15.00
CA GLN A 130 -3.53 -25.28 -13.73
C GLN A 130 -2.57 -24.20 -13.21
N ARG A 131 -1.26 -24.38 -13.37
CA ARG A 131 -0.26 -23.39 -13.01
C ARG A 131 -0.46 -22.09 -13.78
N ARG A 132 -0.70 -22.15 -15.10
CA ARG A 132 -1.01 -20.96 -15.90
C ARG A 132 -2.27 -20.25 -15.40
N GLN A 133 -3.31 -20.99 -15.08
CA GLN A 133 -4.56 -20.42 -14.51
C GLN A 133 -4.32 -19.72 -13.17
N VAL A 134 -3.49 -20.29 -12.29
CA VAL A 134 -3.08 -19.65 -11.05
C VAL A 134 -2.32 -18.36 -11.32
N GLU A 135 -1.33 -18.38 -12.20
CA GLU A 135 -0.56 -17.20 -12.56
C GLU A 135 -1.46 -16.09 -13.13
N GLU A 136 -2.35 -16.41 -14.08
CA GLU A 136 -3.31 -15.47 -14.66
C GLU A 136 -4.28 -14.90 -13.61
N ARG A 137 -4.71 -15.71 -12.66
CA ARG A 137 -5.64 -15.29 -11.61
C ARG A 137 -5.06 -14.22 -10.70
N TYR A 138 -3.78 -14.36 -10.34
CA TYR A 138 -3.10 -13.51 -9.36
C TYR A 138 -2.21 -12.43 -9.99
N THR A 139 -2.20 -12.30 -11.30
CA THR A 139 -1.50 -11.23 -12.02
C THR A 139 -2.47 -10.11 -12.38
N ALA A 140 -2.04 -8.87 -12.23
CA ALA A 140 -2.87 -7.70 -12.56
C ALA A 140 -2.87 -7.38 -14.07
N TYR A 141 -1.88 -7.92 -14.83
CA TYR A 141 -1.70 -7.69 -16.27
C TYR A 141 -1.28 -8.97 -16.97
#